data_3bceb61fc051e2a8a86ab5068f883ba8
#
_entry.id   3bceb61fc051e2a8a86ab5068f883ba8
#
_cell.length_a   1.000
_cell.length_b   1.000
_cell.length_c   1.000
_cell.angle_alpha   90.00
_cell.angle_beta   90.00
_cell.angle_gamma   90.00
#
_symmetry.space_group_name_H-M   'P 1'
#
loop_
_entity.id
_entity.type
_entity.pdbx_description
1 polymer ?
#
loop_
_entity_poly.entity_id
_entity_poly.type
_entity_poly.pdbx_seq_one_letter_code
_entity_poly.pdbx_strand_id
1 'polypeptide(L)'
;MQEVTIHDPFGQALAKYSEGLDVGLEIGGGTGDGSTQCIRTKKLFSIENHPDRIGRHSMNLSARGGVAINGTATLSKFWMNKNDIEEFYRTTKTNLNQYPIETILGWHNVCLETAFPYSTNAIEDIHFEHNVDFNFVLIDGSPFSGESELRCVRPFLAEKAIIALDDVNDIKNWANYHKLKGFAKLLWEDWSVRNGAAIFEL
;
A
#
# COMPACT_ATOMS: atom_id res chain seq x y z
N MET A 1 -9.47 -7.39 -11.07
CA MET A 1 -8.70 -7.70 -9.83
C MET A 1 -9.73 -7.92 -8.74
N GLN A 2 -9.57 -8.96 -7.91
CA GLN A 2 -10.49 -9.21 -6.80
C GLN A 2 -10.12 -8.27 -5.64
N GLU A 3 -11.08 -7.48 -5.17
CA GLU A 3 -10.87 -6.56 -4.03
C GLU A 3 -10.72 -7.33 -2.71
N VAL A 4 -9.97 -6.75 -1.77
CA VAL A 4 -9.86 -7.24 -0.40
C VAL A 4 -11.19 -7.02 0.32
N THR A 5 -11.78 -8.05 0.88
CA THR A 5 -13.04 -7.95 1.62
C THR A 5 -12.91 -8.55 3.01
N ILE A 6 -13.82 -8.21 3.92
CA ILE A 6 -13.88 -8.80 5.26
C ILE A 6 -14.13 -10.31 5.25
N HIS A 7 -14.52 -10.88 4.12
CA HIS A 7 -14.76 -12.31 3.96
C HIS A 7 -13.54 -13.08 3.50
N ASP A 8 -12.49 -12.41 3.02
CA ASP A 8 -11.24 -13.08 2.68
C ASP A 8 -10.24 -13.06 3.85
N PRO A 9 -9.25 -13.99 3.86
CA PRO A 9 -8.31 -14.12 4.98
C PRO A 9 -7.49 -12.87 5.25
N PHE A 10 -7.09 -12.12 4.20
CA PHE A 10 -6.33 -10.90 4.39
C PHE A 10 -7.19 -9.78 4.98
N GLY A 11 -8.42 -9.59 4.51
CA GLY A 11 -9.34 -8.62 5.10
C GLY A 11 -9.64 -8.89 6.57
N GLN A 12 -9.78 -10.17 6.96
CA GLN A 12 -9.91 -10.56 8.37
C GLN A 12 -8.64 -10.25 9.18
N ALA A 13 -7.47 -10.50 8.60
CA ALA A 13 -6.19 -10.16 9.22
C ALA A 13 -6.01 -8.64 9.38
N LEU A 14 -6.36 -7.84 8.35
CA LEU A 14 -6.36 -6.37 8.46
C LEU A 14 -7.25 -5.91 9.62
N ALA A 15 -8.48 -6.42 9.71
CA ALA A 15 -9.40 -6.07 10.79
C ALA A 15 -8.82 -6.43 12.16
N LYS A 16 -8.30 -7.66 12.32
CA LYS A 16 -7.73 -8.14 13.59
C LYS A 16 -6.54 -7.31 14.06
N TYR A 17 -5.60 -7.05 13.18
CA TYR A 17 -4.34 -6.42 13.56
C TYR A 17 -4.36 -4.88 13.56
N SER A 18 -5.41 -4.26 13.01
CA SER A 18 -5.65 -2.82 13.12
C SER A 18 -6.62 -2.44 14.25
N GLU A 19 -7.30 -3.41 14.86
CA GLU A 19 -8.34 -3.17 15.87
C GLU A 19 -7.81 -2.36 17.07
N GLY A 20 -8.43 -1.24 17.33
CA GLY A 20 -8.15 -0.39 18.50
C GLY A 20 -6.88 0.47 18.38
N LEU A 21 -6.08 0.33 17.33
CA LEU A 21 -4.94 1.21 17.08
C LEU A 21 -5.41 2.65 16.79
N ASP A 22 -4.59 3.63 17.17
CA ASP A 22 -5.03 5.03 17.13
C ASP A 22 -5.08 5.56 15.69
N VAL A 23 -3.98 5.45 14.93
CA VAL A 23 -3.87 6.05 13.60
C VAL A 23 -3.43 5.02 12.58
N GLY A 24 -4.24 4.86 11.53
CA GLY A 24 -3.94 4.06 10.36
C GLY A 24 -3.64 4.90 9.13
N LEU A 25 -2.77 4.38 8.28
CA LEU A 25 -2.51 4.87 6.94
C LEU A 25 -2.77 3.74 5.94
N GLU A 26 -3.58 3.98 4.95
CA GLU A 26 -3.74 3.12 3.79
C GLU A 26 -3.17 3.81 2.56
N ILE A 27 -2.33 3.12 1.81
CA ILE A 27 -1.77 3.59 0.54
C ILE A 27 -2.40 2.75 -0.57
N GLY A 28 -3.14 3.41 -1.49
CA GLY A 28 -3.87 2.74 -2.56
C GLY A 28 -5.28 2.31 -2.14
N GLY A 29 -6.08 3.25 -1.64
CA GLY A 29 -7.44 2.99 -1.14
C GLY A 29 -8.47 2.61 -2.22
N GLY A 30 -8.13 2.74 -3.50
CA GLY A 30 -9.03 2.42 -4.60
C GLY A 30 -10.33 3.21 -4.56
N THR A 31 -11.47 2.52 -4.60
CA THR A 31 -12.79 3.14 -4.41
C THR A 31 -13.23 3.22 -2.95
N GLY A 32 -12.43 2.67 -2.03
CA GLY A 32 -12.78 2.59 -0.60
C GLY A 32 -13.78 1.48 -0.24
N ASP A 33 -14.09 0.59 -1.17
CA ASP A 33 -15.00 -0.54 -0.94
C ASP A 33 -14.27 -1.80 -0.45
N GLY A 34 -12.96 -1.88 -0.66
CA GLY A 34 -12.11 -3.03 -0.40
C GLY A 34 -11.45 -3.02 0.98
N SER A 35 -10.11 -3.02 1.00
CA SER A 35 -9.25 -3.01 2.20
C SER A 35 -9.61 -1.91 3.19
N THR A 36 -9.97 -0.73 2.68
CA THR A 36 -10.48 0.40 3.47
C THR A 36 -11.57 -0.04 4.45
N GLN A 37 -12.50 -0.91 4.03
CA GLN A 37 -13.61 -1.40 4.87
C GLN A 37 -13.15 -2.42 5.93
N CYS A 38 -11.95 -2.95 5.81
CA CYS A 38 -11.41 -3.96 6.72
C CYS A 38 -10.57 -3.35 7.86
N ILE A 39 -9.93 -2.20 7.65
CA ILE A 39 -9.08 -1.53 8.65
C ILE A 39 -9.94 -0.97 9.79
N ARG A 40 -9.54 -1.18 11.06
CA ARG A 40 -10.30 -0.88 12.30
C ARG A 40 -9.61 0.12 13.22
N THR A 41 -8.69 0.95 12.72
CA THR A 41 -8.07 2.01 13.49
C THR A 41 -9.10 3.09 13.90
N LYS A 42 -8.84 3.81 14.99
CA LYS A 42 -9.72 4.90 15.45
C LYS A 42 -9.78 6.05 14.45
N LYS A 43 -8.65 6.37 13.80
CA LYS A 43 -8.55 7.33 12.70
C LYS A 43 -7.84 6.66 11.54
N LEU A 44 -8.40 6.75 10.33
CA LEU A 44 -7.81 6.23 9.11
C LEU A 44 -7.58 7.35 8.11
N PHE A 45 -6.35 7.50 7.66
CA PHE A 45 -6.00 8.26 6.46
C PHE A 45 -5.82 7.27 5.31
N SER A 46 -6.37 7.59 4.14
CA SER A 46 -6.20 6.72 2.98
C SER A 46 -5.90 7.56 1.74
N ILE A 47 -4.81 7.19 1.05
CA ILE A 47 -4.27 7.87 -0.12
C ILE A 47 -4.75 7.16 -1.38
N GLU A 48 -5.33 7.94 -2.32
CA GLU A 48 -5.69 7.47 -3.66
C GLU A 48 -5.35 8.57 -4.68
N ASN A 49 -4.70 8.20 -5.77
CA ASN A 49 -4.26 9.16 -6.79
C ASN A 49 -5.05 9.08 -8.11
N HIS A 50 -5.89 8.06 -8.27
CA HIS A 50 -6.62 7.88 -9.52
C HIS A 50 -7.87 8.79 -9.56
N PRO A 51 -7.99 9.70 -10.57
CA PRO A 51 -9.04 10.71 -10.59
C PRO A 51 -10.46 10.11 -10.61
N ASP A 52 -10.64 8.95 -11.26
CA ASP A 52 -11.97 8.31 -11.35
C ASP A 52 -12.38 7.59 -10.05
N ARG A 53 -11.43 7.34 -9.13
CA ARG A 53 -11.68 6.60 -7.88
C ARG A 53 -11.85 7.50 -6.68
N ILE A 54 -11.09 8.61 -6.61
CA ILE A 54 -11.01 9.45 -5.43
C ILE A 54 -12.37 9.99 -4.94
N GLY A 55 -13.30 10.29 -5.83
CA GLY A 55 -14.63 10.77 -5.44
C GLY A 55 -15.40 9.72 -4.63
N ARG A 56 -15.48 8.48 -5.10
CA ARG A 56 -16.11 7.37 -4.39
C ARG A 56 -15.35 6.99 -3.14
N HIS A 57 -14.04 6.97 -3.21
CA HIS A 57 -13.16 6.74 -2.08
C HIS A 57 -13.45 7.71 -0.92
N SER A 58 -13.50 9.00 -1.22
CA SER A 58 -13.79 10.04 -0.24
C SER A 58 -15.16 9.86 0.43
N MET A 59 -16.19 9.51 -0.35
CA MET A 59 -17.54 9.23 0.20
C MET A 59 -17.51 8.03 1.16
N ASN A 60 -16.91 6.91 0.75
CA ASN A 60 -16.85 5.68 1.53
C ASN A 60 -16.04 5.84 2.82
N LEU A 61 -14.94 6.57 2.76
CA LEU A 61 -14.08 6.80 3.92
C LEU A 61 -14.69 7.80 4.90
N SER A 62 -15.30 8.88 4.41
CA SER A 62 -16.00 9.88 5.25
C SER A 62 -17.14 9.27 6.05
N ALA A 63 -17.88 8.32 5.49
CA ALA A 63 -18.94 7.60 6.19
C ALA A 63 -18.44 6.83 7.44
N ARG A 64 -17.13 6.61 7.55
CA ARG A 64 -16.46 5.95 8.68
C ARG A 64 -15.66 6.92 9.57
N GLY A 65 -15.73 8.23 9.31
CA GLY A 65 -14.93 9.23 10.01
C GLY A 65 -13.45 9.26 9.62
N GLY A 66 -13.06 8.63 8.51
CA GLY A 66 -11.71 8.66 7.97
C GLY A 66 -11.47 9.87 7.05
N VAL A 67 -10.22 10.05 6.62
CA VAL A 67 -9.77 11.16 5.77
C VAL A 67 -9.18 10.63 4.47
N ALA A 68 -9.84 10.91 3.36
CA ALA A 68 -9.34 10.58 2.03
C ALA A 68 -8.39 11.67 1.52
N ILE A 69 -7.24 11.26 1.04
CA ILE A 69 -6.19 12.14 0.51
C ILE A 69 -6.05 11.88 -0.99
N ASN A 70 -6.29 12.92 -1.78
CA ASN A 70 -6.03 12.88 -3.22
C ASN A 70 -4.55 13.18 -3.48
N GLY A 71 -3.75 12.15 -3.69
CA GLY A 71 -2.32 12.33 -3.84
C GLY A 71 -1.54 11.04 -4.05
N THR A 72 -0.23 11.16 -4.13
CA THR A 72 0.70 10.03 -4.16
C THR A 72 1.41 9.89 -2.80
N ALA A 73 1.59 8.66 -2.37
CA ALA A 73 2.34 8.37 -1.14
C ALA A 73 3.81 8.80 -1.25
N THR A 74 4.38 8.69 -2.45
CA THR A 74 5.75 9.11 -2.76
C THR A 74 5.83 9.72 -4.15
N LEU A 75 6.80 10.59 -4.37
CA LEU A 75 7.03 11.17 -5.70
C LEU A 75 7.48 10.09 -6.69
N SER A 76 6.93 10.12 -7.91
CA SER A 76 7.20 9.12 -8.96
C SER A 76 8.68 8.99 -9.35
N LYS A 77 9.50 10.03 -9.14
CA LYS A 77 10.96 9.97 -9.34
C LYS A 77 11.70 8.97 -8.43
N PHE A 78 11.05 8.50 -7.36
CA PHE A 78 11.59 7.51 -6.43
C PHE A 78 11.06 6.09 -6.67
N TRP A 79 10.17 5.91 -7.64
CA TRP A 79 9.65 4.63 -8.03
C TRP A 79 10.68 3.83 -8.82
N MET A 80 10.45 2.54 -8.98
CA MET A 80 11.28 1.70 -9.83
C MET A 80 11.30 2.26 -11.25
N ASN A 81 12.48 2.35 -11.84
CA ASN A 81 12.62 2.71 -13.25
C ASN A 81 12.52 1.47 -14.15
N LYS A 82 12.49 1.69 -15.46
CA LYS A 82 12.36 0.62 -16.44
C LYS A 82 13.43 -0.47 -16.31
N ASN A 83 14.70 -0.08 -16.07
CA ASN A 83 15.80 -1.04 -15.95
C ASN A 83 15.66 -1.90 -14.69
N ASP A 84 15.24 -1.31 -13.57
CA ASP A 84 14.97 -2.03 -12.32
C ASP A 84 13.85 -3.07 -12.51
N ILE A 85 12.79 -2.70 -13.24
CA ILE A 85 11.66 -3.59 -13.55
C ILE A 85 12.11 -4.75 -14.44
N GLU A 86 12.88 -4.50 -15.49
CA GLU A 86 13.41 -5.52 -16.40
C GLU A 86 14.37 -6.46 -15.66
N GLU A 87 15.21 -5.94 -14.76
CA GLU A 87 16.11 -6.75 -13.94
C GLU A 87 15.33 -7.62 -12.96
N PHE A 88 14.37 -7.06 -12.23
CA PHE A 88 13.49 -7.81 -11.34
C PHE A 88 12.78 -8.94 -12.09
N TYR A 89 12.18 -8.65 -13.23
CA TYR A 89 11.46 -9.62 -14.05
C TYR A 89 12.36 -10.78 -14.49
N ARG A 90 13.62 -10.51 -14.83
CA ARG A 90 14.59 -11.50 -15.27
C ARG A 90 15.13 -12.35 -14.12
N THR A 91 15.34 -11.75 -12.94
CA THR A 91 16.07 -12.38 -11.82
C THR A 91 15.17 -12.97 -10.76
N THR A 92 13.92 -12.50 -10.64
CA THR A 92 12.99 -12.89 -9.59
C THR A 92 11.76 -13.58 -10.18
N LYS A 93 11.38 -14.72 -9.60
CA LYS A 93 10.18 -15.47 -10.02
C LYS A 93 9.02 -15.15 -9.10
N THR A 94 8.01 -14.49 -9.65
CA THR A 94 6.78 -14.08 -8.98
C THR A 94 5.58 -14.29 -9.91
N ASN A 95 4.37 -13.95 -9.45
CA ASN A 95 3.17 -13.96 -10.27
C ASN A 95 3.25 -12.99 -11.45
N LEU A 96 4.10 -11.96 -11.37
CA LEU A 96 4.32 -11.01 -12.46
C LEU A 96 4.81 -11.69 -13.75
N ASN A 97 5.59 -12.79 -13.62
CA ASN A 97 6.14 -13.49 -14.78
C ASN A 97 5.11 -14.23 -15.65
N GLN A 98 3.84 -14.26 -15.26
CA GLN A 98 2.76 -14.75 -16.13
C GLN A 98 2.40 -13.75 -17.26
N TYR A 99 2.86 -12.51 -17.18
CA TYR A 99 2.63 -11.47 -18.17
C TYR A 99 3.90 -11.17 -18.97
N PRO A 100 3.79 -10.84 -20.28
CA PRO A 100 4.94 -10.35 -21.06
C PRO A 100 5.51 -9.06 -20.44
N ILE A 101 6.84 -8.89 -20.54
CA ILE A 101 7.52 -7.71 -19.98
C ILE A 101 7.00 -6.39 -20.58
N GLU A 102 6.63 -6.39 -21.86
CA GLU A 102 6.08 -5.22 -22.53
C GLU A 102 4.75 -4.77 -21.92
N THR A 103 3.93 -5.71 -21.47
CA THR A 103 2.68 -5.43 -20.77
C THR A 103 2.97 -4.75 -19.42
N ILE A 104 3.96 -5.26 -18.67
CA ILE A 104 4.37 -4.72 -17.36
C ILE A 104 4.91 -3.29 -17.52
N LEU A 105 5.74 -3.05 -18.54
CA LEU A 105 6.26 -1.72 -18.85
C LEU A 105 5.15 -0.76 -19.30
N GLY A 106 4.13 -1.28 -19.98
CA GLY A 106 2.91 -0.52 -20.31
C GLY A 106 2.17 -0.07 -19.04
N TRP A 107 1.98 -0.96 -18.07
CA TRP A 107 1.39 -0.59 -16.77
C TRP A 107 2.23 0.43 -16.01
N HIS A 108 3.56 0.31 -16.04
CA HIS A 108 4.45 1.29 -15.42
C HIS A 108 4.24 2.68 -15.99
N ASN A 109 4.15 2.82 -17.32
CA ASN A 109 3.89 4.11 -17.96
C ASN A 109 2.55 4.71 -17.51
N VAL A 110 1.47 3.91 -17.48
CA VAL A 110 0.15 4.36 -16.99
C VAL A 110 0.22 4.81 -15.54
N CYS A 111 0.94 4.09 -14.68
CA CYS A 111 1.13 4.48 -13.28
C CYS A 111 1.88 5.80 -13.15
N LEU A 112 2.93 6.04 -13.96
CA LEU A 112 3.67 7.29 -13.98
C LEU A 112 2.80 8.46 -14.47
N GLU A 113 2.00 8.27 -15.52
CA GLU A 113 1.06 9.28 -16.02
C GLU A 113 0.03 9.67 -14.96
N THR A 114 -0.50 8.68 -14.23
CA THR A 114 -1.46 8.92 -13.14
C THR A 114 -0.80 9.68 -11.97
N ALA A 115 0.46 9.40 -11.67
CA ALA A 115 1.19 10.05 -10.59
C ALA A 115 1.75 11.45 -10.97
N PHE A 116 1.90 11.74 -12.26
CA PHE A 116 2.56 12.95 -12.77
C PHE A 116 1.97 14.27 -12.23
N PRO A 117 0.66 14.43 -12.03
CA PRO A 117 0.08 15.67 -11.52
C PRO A 117 0.48 16.01 -10.08
N TYR A 118 1.00 15.03 -9.31
CA TYR A 118 1.28 15.22 -7.90
C TYR A 118 2.76 15.53 -7.68
N SER A 119 3.03 16.62 -6.96
CA SER A 119 4.37 17.14 -6.67
C SER A 119 4.76 17.04 -5.20
N THR A 120 3.84 16.62 -4.33
CA THR A 120 4.06 16.49 -2.89
C THR A 120 4.00 15.01 -2.45
N ASN A 121 4.49 14.77 -1.24
CA ASN A 121 4.47 13.48 -0.57
C ASN A 121 3.31 13.49 0.44
N ALA A 122 2.22 12.85 0.10
CA ALA A 122 1.03 12.85 0.95
C ALA A 122 1.28 12.24 2.34
N ILE A 123 2.24 11.34 2.52
CA ILE A 123 2.60 10.79 3.84
C ILE A 123 3.17 11.89 4.74
N GLU A 124 4.10 12.68 4.24
CA GLU A 124 4.69 13.81 4.98
C GLU A 124 3.64 14.86 5.29
N ASP A 125 2.81 15.21 4.30
CA ASP A 125 1.75 16.20 4.46
C ASP A 125 0.78 15.77 5.58
N ILE A 126 0.33 14.51 5.59
CA ILE A 126 -0.56 13.97 6.66
C ILE A 126 0.12 14.06 8.03
N HIS A 127 1.38 13.60 8.14
CA HIS A 127 2.10 13.61 9.41
C HIS A 127 2.19 15.03 9.98
N PHE A 128 2.66 16.00 9.18
CA PHE A 128 2.87 17.36 9.66
C PHE A 128 1.58 18.15 9.86
N GLU A 129 0.59 18.01 8.98
CA GLU A 129 -0.69 18.74 9.12
C GLU A 129 -1.54 18.25 10.30
N HIS A 130 -1.47 16.94 10.58
CA HIS A 130 -2.30 16.34 11.65
C HIS A 130 -1.50 16.02 12.92
N ASN A 131 -0.19 16.21 12.92
CA ASN A 131 0.73 15.89 14.02
C ASN A 131 0.52 14.46 14.54
N VAL A 132 0.62 13.46 13.63
CA VAL A 132 0.35 12.06 13.93
C VAL A 132 1.50 11.15 13.48
N ASP A 133 1.77 10.10 14.26
CA ASP A 133 2.55 8.95 13.85
C ASP A 133 1.60 7.77 13.56
N PHE A 134 2.00 6.91 12.63
CA PHE A 134 1.14 5.80 12.18
C PHE A 134 1.40 4.54 12.99
N ASN A 135 0.35 4.00 13.64
CA ASN A 135 0.39 2.72 14.34
C ASN A 135 0.10 1.54 13.41
N PHE A 136 -0.61 1.78 12.31
CA PHE A 136 -0.94 0.79 11.29
C PHE A 136 -0.71 1.38 9.89
N VAL A 137 -0.05 0.63 9.01
CA VAL A 137 0.15 1.04 7.62
C VAL A 137 -0.16 -0.14 6.71
N LEU A 138 -1.05 0.07 5.73
CA LEU A 138 -1.25 -0.83 4.60
C LEU A 138 -0.54 -0.26 3.37
N ILE A 139 0.37 -1.03 2.77
CA ILE A 139 1.04 -0.72 1.52
C ILE A 139 0.39 -1.52 0.38
N ASP A 140 -0.49 -0.87 -0.36
CA ASP A 140 -1.24 -1.42 -1.50
C ASP A 140 -1.35 -0.42 -2.66
N GLY A 141 -0.35 0.45 -2.80
CA GLY A 141 -0.30 1.48 -3.83
C GLY A 141 0.02 0.96 -5.23
N SER A 142 0.75 1.73 -6.02
CA SER A 142 1.19 1.33 -7.35
C SER A 142 2.12 0.11 -7.30
N PRO A 143 2.06 -0.81 -8.28
CA PRO A 143 2.98 -1.95 -8.36
C PRO A 143 4.47 -1.58 -8.31
N PHE A 144 4.82 -0.36 -8.72
CA PHE A 144 6.21 0.06 -8.87
C PHE A 144 6.70 1.03 -7.79
N SER A 145 5.87 1.33 -6.79
CA SER A 145 6.17 2.31 -5.73
C SER A 145 6.38 1.70 -4.34
N GLY A 146 6.01 0.44 -4.11
CA GLY A 146 5.93 -0.17 -2.78
C GLY A 146 7.18 -0.01 -1.93
N GLU A 147 8.38 -0.22 -2.50
CA GLU A 147 9.63 -0.03 -1.74
C GLU A 147 9.85 1.44 -1.34
N SER A 148 9.53 2.38 -2.23
CA SER A 148 9.62 3.81 -1.93
C SER A 148 8.56 4.24 -0.90
N GLU A 149 7.38 3.63 -0.91
CA GLU A 149 6.31 3.87 0.06
C GLU A 149 6.74 3.45 1.47
N LEU A 150 7.27 2.22 1.63
CA LEU A 150 7.79 1.77 2.93
C LEU A 150 8.93 2.66 3.42
N ARG A 151 9.86 3.03 2.55
CA ARG A 151 10.97 3.93 2.90
C ARG A 151 10.47 5.29 3.35
N CYS A 152 9.43 5.82 2.71
CA CYS A 152 8.89 7.14 2.99
C CYS A 152 8.08 7.16 4.29
N VAL A 153 7.29 6.13 4.58
CA VAL A 153 6.47 6.08 5.80
C VAL A 153 7.29 5.79 7.05
N ARG A 154 8.43 5.11 6.92
CA ARG A 154 9.24 4.62 8.04
C ARG A 154 9.61 5.68 9.09
N PRO A 155 9.98 6.93 8.75
CA PRO A 155 10.29 7.97 9.73
C PRO A 155 9.08 8.42 10.57
N PHE A 156 7.87 8.11 10.13
CA PHE A 156 6.61 8.56 10.73
C PHE A 156 5.83 7.41 11.40
N LEU A 157 6.50 6.28 11.64
CA LEU A 157 5.90 5.15 12.34
C LEU A 157 5.97 5.33 13.85
N ALA A 158 4.91 4.97 14.55
CA ALA A 158 4.89 4.86 16.00
C ALA A 158 5.80 3.70 16.49
N GLU A 159 6.17 3.68 17.79
CA GLU A 159 7.11 2.72 18.38
C GLU A 159 6.69 1.25 18.23
N LYS A 160 5.55 0.89 17.94
CA LYS A 160 5.08 -0.50 17.74
C LYS A 160 4.12 -0.55 16.55
N ALA A 161 4.59 -0.05 15.43
CA ALA A 161 3.78 0.01 14.25
C ALA A 161 3.55 -1.37 13.62
N ILE A 162 2.38 -1.55 13.05
CA ILE A 162 2.02 -2.71 12.25
C ILE A 162 2.05 -2.33 10.77
N ILE A 163 2.78 -3.11 9.97
CA ILE A 163 2.88 -2.95 8.52
C ILE A 163 2.18 -4.12 7.85
N ALA A 164 1.16 -3.83 7.07
CA ALA A 164 0.49 -4.79 6.20
C ALA A 164 0.92 -4.57 4.75
N LEU A 165 1.25 -5.65 4.05
CA LEU A 165 1.66 -5.67 2.65
C LEU A 165 0.67 -6.50 1.84
N ASP A 166 0.08 -5.94 0.78
CA ASP A 166 -0.60 -6.71 -0.26
C ASP A 166 0.37 -7.01 -1.41
N ASP A 167 0.09 -8.04 -2.20
CA ASP A 167 0.89 -8.45 -3.37
C ASP A 167 2.38 -8.71 -3.04
N VAL A 168 2.67 -9.51 -1.99
CA VAL A 168 4.07 -9.85 -1.62
C VAL A 168 4.75 -10.81 -2.61
N ASN A 169 3.98 -11.54 -3.44
CA ASN A 169 4.48 -12.36 -4.55
C ASN A 169 4.41 -11.60 -5.88
N ASP A 170 4.66 -10.30 -5.84
CA ASP A 170 4.69 -9.41 -6.99
C ASP A 170 5.75 -8.33 -6.77
N ILE A 171 6.14 -7.62 -7.82
CA ILE A 171 7.12 -6.54 -7.80
C ILE A 171 6.80 -5.45 -6.76
N LYS A 172 5.51 -5.25 -6.45
CA LYS A 172 5.02 -4.24 -5.51
C LYS A 172 5.68 -4.35 -4.14
N ASN A 173 5.58 -5.52 -3.52
CA ASN A 173 6.00 -5.70 -2.14
C ASN A 173 6.98 -6.87 -1.91
N TRP A 174 7.53 -7.49 -2.95
CA TRP A 174 8.54 -8.53 -2.81
C TRP A 174 9.73 -8.08 -1.96
N ALA A 175 10.33 -6.93 -2.31
CA ALA A 175 11.50 -6.40 -1.59
C ALA A 175 11.14 -6.02 -0.14
N ASN A 176 9.98 -5.40 0.07
CA ASN A 176 9.48 -5.03 1.40
C ASN A 176 9.27 -6.26 2.28
N TYR A 177 8.65 -7.31 1.75
CA TYR A 177 8.42 -8.56 2.48
C TYR A 177 9.74 -9.17 2.96
N HIS A 178 10.71 -9.37 2.06
CA HIS A 178 11.99 -9.97 2.42
C HIS A 178 12.80 -9.11 3.40
N LYS A 179 12.75 -7.80 3.24
CA LYS A 179 13.39 -6.86 4.15
C LYS A 179 12.78 -6.91 5.55
N LEU A 180 11.44 -6.82 5.66
CA LEU A 180 10.76 -6.88 6.95
C LEU A 180 10.96 -8.23 7.64
N LYS A 181 10.90 -9.33 6.90
CA LYS A 181 11.14 -10.68 7.43
C LYS A 181 12.52 -10.85 8.07
N GLY A 182 13.49 -10.00 7.71
CA GLY A 182 14.85 -10.02 8.27
C GLY A 182 14.99 -9.41 9.67
N PHE A 183 14.05 -8.55 10.10
CA PHE A 183 14.18 -7.83 11.39
C PHE A 183 12.86 -7.58 12.14
N ALA A 184 11.71 -7.66 11.47
CA ALA A 184 10.41 -7.45 12.08
C ALA A 184 9.77 -8.77 12.49
N LYS A 185 8.83 -8.73 13.42
CA LYS A 185 8.06 -9.90 13.84
C LYS A 185 6.93 -10.16 12.85
N LEU A 186 6.97 -11.30 12.18
CA LEU A 186 5.86 -11.75 11.32
C LEU A 186 4.65 -12.12 12.19
N LEU A 187 3.52 -11.46 11.96
CA LEU A 187 2.25 -11.71 12.66
C LEU A 187 1.32 -12.62 11.87
N TRP A 188 1.33 -12.48 10.55
CA TRP A 188 0.48 -13.23 9.64
C TRP A 188 1.05 -13.21 8.22
N GLU A 189 0.92 -14.31 7.49
CA GLU A 189 1.17 -14.37 6.04
C GLU A 189 0.27 -15.42 5.38
N ASP A 190 -0.11 -15.15 4.14
CA ASP A 190 -0.80 -16.13 3.29
C ASP A 190 -0.41 -15.89 1.81
N TRP A 191 0.28 -16.86 1.23
CA TRP A 191 0.74 -16.85 -0.16
C TRP A 191 -0.33 -17.33 -1.14
N SER A 192 -1.44 -17.88 -0.65
CA SER A 192 -2.54 -18.39 -1.48
C SER A 192 -3.58 -17.32 -1.83
N VAL A 193 -3.61 -16.21 -1.10
CA VAL A 193 -4.53 -15.10 -1.39
C VAL A 193 -3.95 -14.24 -2.51
N ARG A 194 -4.66 -14.11 -3.61
CA ARG A 194 -4.28 -13.26 -4.77
C ARG A 194 -2.78 -13.40 -5.15
N ASN A 195 -1.99 -12.36 -4.92
CA ASN A 195 -0.53 -12.34 -5.09
C ASN A 195 0.22 -12.46 -3.76
N GLY A 196 -0.41 -13.05 -2.74
CA GLY A 196 0.16 -13.17 -1.39
C GLY A 196 0.04 -11.88 -0.59
N ALA A 197 -0.07 -12.02 0.73
CA ALA A 197 -0.12 -10.89 1.66
C ALA A 197 0.58 -11.23 2.97
N ALA A 198 1.07 -10.21 3.69
CA ALA A 198 1.73 -10.41 4.99
C ALA A 198 1.54 -9.21 5.92
N ILE A 199 1.62 -9.47 7.23
CA ILE A 199 1.53 -8.45 8.28
C ILE A 199 2.69 -8.63 9.27
N PHE A 200 3.37 -7.53 9.58
CA PHE A 200 4.53 -7.47 10.46
C PHE A 200 4.32 -6.47 11.58
N GLU A 201 4.94 -6.72 12.74
CA GLU A 201 5.11 -5.78 13.86
C GLU A 201 6.58 -5.36 13.94
N LEU A 202 6.83 -4.04 13.99
CA LEU A 202 8.17 -3.43 14.10
C LEU A 202 8.61 -3.30 15.54
#